data_c1d46d4ab31e5c492814a94af060ed66
#
_entry.id   c1d46d4ab31e5c492814a94af060ed66
#
_cell.length_a   1.000
_cell.length_b   1.000
_cell.length_c   1.000
_cell.angle_alpha   90.00
_cell.angle_beta   90.00
_cell.angle_gamma   90.00
#
_symmetry.space_group_name_H-M   'P 1'
#
loop_
_entity.id
_entity.type
_entity.pdbx_description
1 polymer ?
#
loop_
_entity_poly.entity_id
_entity_poly.type
_entity_poly.pdbx_seq_one_letter_code
_entity_poly.pdbx_strand_id
1 'polypeptide(L)'
;TIRKFSSYFIQDKYTKYLYRYGSGWSGDYKSWQDAMKFCTGYDDPSITEKTLSSILETKDQSDRYERDSSIIEGTPDFAFNSLRWIKSFAEGNKINLVDFGGSLGSSFFQLKPFVDDYSVSWNIVEQAHVAVVGKSKLENDELRFFSNIQNIPNTSNISTFFRQVRFNTCKIHTKF
;
A
#
# COMPACT_ATOMS: atom_id res chain seq x y z
N THR A 1 -18.41 11.90 41.60
CA THR A 1 -16.97 12.09 41.31
C THR A 1 -16.28 10.74 41.05
N ILE A 2 -16.63 9.68 41.72
CA ILE A 2 -16.05 8.32 41.61
C ILE A 2 -16.39 7.66 40.24
N ARG A 3 -17.58 7.88 39.67
CA ARG A 3 -17.97 7.31 38.36
C ARG A 3 -17.16 7.88 37.17
N LYS A 4 -16.73 9.13 37.22
CA LYS A 4 -15.89 9.72 36.17
C LYS A 4 -14.45 9.19 36.21
N PHE A 5 -13.92 8.88 37.40
CA PHE A 5 -12.57 8.36 37.55
C PHE A 5 -12.44 6.90 37.07
N SER A 6 -13.46 6.06 37.35
CA SER A 6 -13.47 4.66 36.90
C SER A 6 -13.57 4.54 35.37
N SER A 7 -14.34 5.43 34.73
CA SER A 7 -14.46 5.50 33.24
C SER A 7 -13.11 5.85 32.58
N TYR A 8 -12.35 6.76 33.16
CA TYR A 8 -11.07 7.18 32.62
C TYR A 8 -10.00 6.05 32.68
N PHE A 9 -9.95 5.32 33.82
CA PHE A 9 -9.03 4.18 33.97
C PHE A 9 -9.36 3.01 33.05
N ILE A 10 -10.63 2.74 32.82
CA ILE A 10 -11.08 1.68 31.90
C ILE A 10 -10.80 2.08 30.45
N GLN A 11 -11.05 3.34 30.07
CA GLN A 11 -10.71 3.86 28.77
C GLN A 11 -9.19 3.83 28.51
N ASP A 12 -8.37 4.22 29.47
CA ASP A 12 -6.92 4.18 29.34
C ASP A 12 -6.38 2.75 29.14
N LYS A 13 -6.87 1.78 29.93
CA LYS A 13 -6.53 0.36 29.76
C LYS A 13 -7.03 -0.21 28.43
N TYR A 14 -8.23 0.15 28.01
CA TYR A 14 -8.81 -0.31 26.74
C TYR A 14 -8.08 0.30 25.56
N THR A 15 -7.74 1.57 25.63
CA THR A 15 -6.94 2.28 24.64
C THR A 15 -5.54 1.65 24.55
N LYS A 16 -4.86 1.40 25.66
CA LYS A 16 -3.56 0.71 25.70
C LYS A 16 -3.65 -0.71 25.13
N TYR A 17 -4.73 -1.42 25.37
CA TYR A 17 -4.97 -2.75 24.81
C TYR A 17 -5.17 -2.68 23.29
N LEU A 18 -5.96 -1.73 22.79
CA LEU A 18 -6.15 -1.52 21.36
C LEU A 18 -4.86 -1.08 20.66
N TYR A 19 -4.05 -0.21 21.28
CA TYR A 19 -2.75 0.20 20.74
C TYR A 19 -1.72 -0.94 20.73
N ARG A 20 -1.88 -1.93 21.58
CA ARG A 20 -1.00 -3.11 21.60
C ARG A 20 -1.29 -4.09 20.42
N TYR A 21 -2.53 -4.11 19.94
CA TYR A 21 -3.01 -5.06 18.93
C TYR A 21 -3.56 -4.40 17.66
N GLY A 22 -3.60 -3.07 17.60
CA GLY A 22 -4.17 -2.30 16.49
C GLY A 22 -3.27 -1.17 16.01
N SER A 23 -3.71 -0.51 14.96
CA SER A 23 -3.14 0.74 14.47
C SER A 23 -3.67 1.91 15.28
N GLY A 24 -2.79 2.78 15.77
CA GLY A 24 -3.18 3.97 16.53
C GLY A 24 -2.01 4.93 16.73
N TRP A 25 -2.33 6.14 17.17
CA TRP A 25 -1.35 7.13 17.57
C TRP A 25 -0.93 6.88 19.02
N SER A 26 0.37 6.79 19.29
CA SER A 26 0.90 6.52 20.63
C SER A 26 2.12 7.38 20.89
N GLY A 27 2.27 7.82 22.17
CA GLY A 27 3.38 8.61 22.65
C GLY A 27 3.10 10.11 22.66
N ASP A 28 3.76 10.79 23.60
CA ASP A 28 3.81 12.24 23.73
C ASP A 28 5.26 12.67 23.54
N TYR A 29 5.64 12.95 22.27
CA TYR A 29 7.01 13.25 21.89
C TYR A 29 7.20 14.76 21.74
N LYS A 30 8.31 15.27 22.27
CA LYS A 30 8.64 16.69 22.21
C LYS A 30 9.05 17.15 20.79
N SER A 31 9.49 16.24 19.96
CA SER A 31 9.91 16.52 18.58
C SER A 31 9.68 15.33 17.67
N TRP A 32 9.65 15.57 16.36
CA TRP A 32 9.61 14.52 15.35
C TRP A 32 10.82 13.59 15.44
N GLN A 33 12.01 14.15 15.71
CA GLN A 33 13.24 13.38 15.87
C GLN A 33 13.17 12.41 17.05
N ASP A 34 12.49 12.81 18.13
CA ASP A 34 12.28 11.92 19.27
C ASP A 34 11.29 10.80 18.92
N ALA A 35 10.21 11.11 18.22
CA ALA A 35 9.27 10.12 17.76
C ALA A 35 9.92 9.08 16.81
N MET A 36 10.77 9.52 15.90
CA MET A 36 11.47 8.65 14.94
C MET A 36 12.38 7.61 15.60
N LYS A 37 12.91 7.86 16.81
CA LYS A 37 13.72 6.86 17.55
C LYS A 37 12.93 5.60 17.93
N PHE A 38 11.61 5.70 17.93
CA PHE A 38 10.69 4.63 18.31
C PHE A 38 9.91 4.05 17.12
N CYS A 39 10.21 4.51 15.92
CA CYS A 39 9.58 4.06 14.68
C CYS A 39 10.58 3.23 13.86
N THR A 40 10.15 2.11 13.31
CA THR A 40 10.96 1.35 12.35
C THR A 40 10.88 1.93 10.93
N GLY A 41 9.93 2.83 10.66
CA GLY A 41 9.73 3.44 9.35
C GLY A 41 9.26 2.46 8.27
N TYR A 42 9.17 2.96 7.03
CA TYR A 42 8.81 2.18 5.86
C TYR A 42 9.97 1.36 5.29
N ASP A 43 11.17 1.59 5.78
CA ASP A 43 12.39 0.90 5.33
C ASP A 43 12.56 -0.49 5.98
N ASP A 44 11.62 -0.89 6.87
CA ASP A 44 11.64 -2.20 7.50
C ASP A 44 11.36 -3.31 6.47
N PRO A 45 12.33 -4.20 6.17
CA PRO A 45 12.16 -5.27 5.20
C PRO A 45 10.96 -6.17 5.49
N SER A 46 10.57 -6.32 6.76
CA SER A 46 9.45 -7.15 7.16
C SER A 46 8.11 -6.68 6.59
N ILE A 47 7.97 -5.38 6.30
CA ILE A 47 6.77 -4.82 5.65
C ILE A 47 6.70 -5.33 4.21
N THR A 48 7.80 -5.21 3.47
CA THR A 48 7.89 -5.65 2.07
C THR A 48 7.69 -7.17 1.95
N GLU A 49 8.27 -7.96 2.88
CA GLU A 49 8.11 -9.41 2.91
C GLU A 49 6.65 -9.83 3.17
N LYS A 50 5.98 -9.19 4.12
CA LYS A 50 4.55 -9.45 4.41
C LYS A 50 3.67 -9.07 3.23
N THR A 51 3.89 -7.91 2.62
CA THR A 51 3.16 -7.49 1.43
C THR A 51 3.36 -8.48 0.29
N LEU A 52 4.60 -8.91 0.03
CA LEU A 52 4.89 -9.91 -0.99
C LEU A 52 4.16 -11.23 -0.73
N SER A 53 4.23 -11.73 0.50
CA SER A 53 3.54 -12.97 0.88
C SER A 53 2.04 -12.86 0.64
N SER A 54 1.41 -11.76 1.06
CA SER A 54 -0.03 -11.53 0.87
C SER A 54 -0.41 -11.40 -0.61
N ILE A 55 0.41 -10.74 -1.43
CA ILE A 55 0.19 -10.64 -2.88
C ILE A 55 0.30 -12.01 -3.54
N LEU A 56 1.35 -12.79 -3.24
CA LEU A 56 1.56 -14.12 -3.82
C LEU A 56 0.40 -15.07 -3.48
N GLU A 57 -0.22 -14.90 -2.32
CA GLU A 57 -1.38 -15.70 -1.92
C GLU A 57 -2.68 -15.24 -2.61
N THR A 58 -2.82 -13.95 -2.92
CA THR A 58 -4.10 -13.39 -3.39
C THR A 58 -4.15 -13.06 -4.88
N LYS A 59 -3.02 -12.92 -5.57
CA LYS A 59 -2.94 -12.41 -6.95
C LYS A 59 -3.75 -13.19 -7.99
N ASP A 60 -3.99 -14.47 -7.74
CA ASP A 60 -4.72 -15.38 -8.63
C ASP A 60 -6.11 -15.75 -8.03
N GLN A 61 -6.57 -15.03 -6.99
CA GLN A 61 -7.84 -15.24 -6.32
C GLN A 61 -8.85 -14.15 -6.70
N SER A 62 -10.13 -14.51 -6.77
CA SER A 62 -11.22 -13.58 -7.08
C SER A 62 -12.01 -13.12 -5.85
N ASP A 63 -11.87 -13.84 -4.74
CA ASP A 63 -12.63 -13.68 -3.50
C ASP A 63 -11.82 -13.03 -2.36
N ARG A 64 -10.56 -12.73 -2.60
CA ARG A 64 -9.68 -12.05 -1.63
C ARG A 64 -8.62 -11.21 -2.33
N TYR A 65 -8.12 -10.22 -1.63
CA TYR A 65 -7.08 -9.31 -2.14
C TYR A 65 -6.13 -8.83 -1.02
N GLU A 66 -4.95 -8.38 -1.41
CA GLU A 66 -3.99 -7.78 -0.48
C GLU A 66 -4.31 -6.30 -0.25
N ARG A 67 -4.25 -5.85 0.99
CA ARG A 67 -4.28 -4.44 1.38
C ARG A 67 -3.47 -4.22 2.66
N ASP A 68 -2.54 -3.27 2.61
CA ASP A 68 -1.70 -2.87 3.75
C ASP A 68 -1.01 -4.08 4.43
N SER A 69 -0.42 -4.95 3.61
CA SER A 69 0.26 -6.19 4.03
C SER A 69 -0.66 -7.22 4.71
N SER A 70 -1.97 -7.11 4.47
CA SER A 70 -2.99 -8.02 5.00
C SER A 70 -3.85 -8.57 3.87
N ILE A 71 -4.37 -9.79 4.06
CA ILE A 71 -5.33 -10.40 3.16
C ILE A 71 -6.73 -10.02 3.62
N ILE A 72 -7.52 -9.49 2.69
CA ILE A 72 -8.91 -9.10 2.91
C ILE A 72 -9.80 -9.99 2.06
N GLU A 73 -10.84 -10.54 2.65
CA GLU A 73 -11.85 -11.31 1.92
C GLU A 73 -12.89 -10.38 1.26
N GLY A 74 -13.33 -10.75 0.07
CA GLY A 74 -14.29 -10.00 -0.73
C GLY A 74 -13.67 -9.28 -1.93
N THR A 75 -14.43 -8.38 -2.52
CA THR A 75 -14.03 -7.57 -3.69
C THR A 75 -13.54 -6.18 -3.26
N PRO A 76 -12.50 -5.63 -3.90
CA PRO A 76 -11.92 -4.34 -3.51
C PRO A 76 -12.76 -3.16 -4.00
N ASP A 77 -13.81 -2.75 -3.27
CA ASP A 77 -14.73 -1.67 -3.64
C ASP A 77 -14.03 -0.35 -3.98
N PHE A 78 -12.96 -0.02 -3.25
CA PHE A 78 -12.20 1.21 -3.48
C PHE A 78 -11.46 1.24 -4.82
N ALA A 79 -11.11 0.08 -5.37
CA ALA A 79 -10.40 -0.02 -6.64
C ALA A 79 -11.27 0.40 -7.83
N PHE A 80 -12.58 0.26 -7.76
CA PHE A 80 -13.49 0.61 -8.84
C PHE A 80 -13.51 2.11 -9.17
N ASN A 81 -13.30 2.98 -8.21
CA ASN A 81 -13.18 4.41 -8.47
C ASN A 81 -11.94 4.72 -9.33
N SER A 82 -10.82 4.08 -9.02
CA SER A 82 -9.58 4.20 -9.80
C SER A 82 -9.73 3.59 -11.18
N LEU A 83 -10.38 2.45 -11.31
CA LEU A 83 -10.66 1.77 -12.56
C LEU A 83 -11.42 2.67 -13.56
N ARG A 84 -12.44 3.38 -13.10
CA ARG A 84 -13.21 4.30 -13.94
C ARG A 84 -12.32 5.38 -14.55
N TRP A 85 -11.43 5.96 -13.75
CA TRP A 85 -10.48 6.96 -14.22
C TRP A 85 -9.44 6.35 -15.18
N ILE A 86 -8.86 5.21 -14.85
CA ILE A 86 -7.90 4.50 -15.71
C ILE A 86 -8.50 4.25 -17.09
N LYS A 87 -9.72 3.71 -17.17
CA LYS A 87 -10.41 3.48 -18.45
C LYS A 87 -10.75 4.75 -19.20
N SER A 88 -11.07 5.86 -18.50
CA SER A 88 -11.39 7.15 -19.15
C SER A 88 -10.19 7.80 -19.84
N PHE A 89 -8.97 7.46 -19.43
CA PHE A 89 -7.72 7.95 -20.01
C PHE A 89 -7.04 6.93 -20.96
N ALA A 90 -7.68 5.79 -21.19
CA ALA A 90 -7.14 4.81 -22.13
C ALA A 90 -7.15 5.36 -23.57
N GLU A 91 -6.08 5.11 -24.29
CA GLU A 91 -5.95 5.45 -25.72
C GLU A 91 -6.35 4.24 -26.58
N GLY A 92 -7.60 4.22 -27.02
CA GLY A 92 -8.18 3.05 -27.66
C GLY A 92 -8.25 1.88 -26.67
N ASN A 93 -7.55 0.78 -26.96
CA ASN A 93 -7.43 -0.38 -26.08
C ASN A 93 -6.10 -0.41 -25.30
N LYS A 94 -5.40 0.72 -25.16
CA LYS A 94 -4.09 0.78 -24.49
C LYS A 94 -4.20 1.56 -23.20
N ILE A 95 -3.71 0.97 -22.12
CA ILE A 95 -3.53 1.60 -20.81
C ILE A 95 -2.04 1.65 -20.51
N ASN A 96 -1.49 2.87 -20.45
CA ASN A 96 -0.12 3.09 -20.01
C ASN A 96 -0.16 4.03 -18.80
N LEU A 97 0.16 3.53 -17.61
CA LEU A 97 0.05 4.31 -16.40
C LEU A 97 1.31 4.23 -15.53
N VAL A 98 1.46 5.23 -14.69
CA VAL A 98 2.45 5.27 -13.61
C VAL A 98 1.72 5.24 -12.27
N ASP A 99 2.07 4.28 -11.44
CA ASP A 99 1.58 4.12 -10.07
C ASP A 99 2.71 4.54 -9.11
N PHE A 100 2.65 5.79 -8.66
CA PHE A 100 3.65 6.34 -7.76
C PHE A 100 3.33 5.98 -6.30
N GLY A 101 4.25 5.26 -5.65
CA GLY A 101 4.02 4.69 -4.33
C GLY A 101 3.12 3.46 -4.35
N GLY A 102 3.09 2.73 -5.47
CA GLY A 102 2.23 1.55 -5.71
C GLY A 102 2.65 0.29 -4.94
N SER A 103 3.66 0.39 -4.07
CA SER A 103 4.18 -0.76 -3.32
C SER A 103 4.58 -1.91 -4.24
N LEU A 104 4.12 -3.12 -3.97
CA LEU A 104 4.36 -4.31 -4.79
C LEU A 104 3.23 -4.58 -5.80
N GLY A 105 2.40 -3.57 -6.12
CA GLY A 105 1.41 -3.66 -7.19
C GLY A 105 0.05 -4.20 -6.77
N SER A 106 -0.36 -4.03 -5.53
CA SER A 106 -1.68 -4.45 -5.04
C SER A 106 -2.82 -3.94 -5.92
N SER A 107 -2.76 -2.67 -6.34
CA SER A 107 -3.77 -2.08 -7.25
C SER A 107 -3.79 -2.74 -8.62
N PHE A 108 -2.63 -3.12 -9.17
CA PHE A 108 -2.55 -3.85 -10.43
C PHE A 108 -3.29 -5.19 -10.33
N PHE A 109 -2.94 -6.02 -9.35
CA PHE A 109 -3.56 -7.35 -9.20
C PHE A 109 -5.07 -7.27 -8.94
N GLN A 110 -5.53 -6.26 -8.21
CA GLN A 110 -6.95 -6.04 -7.96
C GLN A 110 -7.72 -5.57 -9.19
N LEU A 111 -7.10 -4.77 -10.05
CA LEU A 111 -7.75 -4.18 -11.22
C LEU A 111 -7.54 -4.96 -12.51
N LYS A 112 -6.52 -5.81 -12.57
CA LYS A 112 -6.17 -6.58 -13.76
C LYS A 112 -7.38 -7.33 -14.38
N PRO A 113 -8.22 -8.05 -13.61
CA PRO A 113 -9.38 -8.76 -14.19
C PRO A 113 -10.39 -7.84 -14.89
N PHE A 114 -10.39 -6.55 -14.59
CA PHE A 114 -11.32 -5.57 -15.15
C PHE A 114 -10.76 -4.81 -16.36
N VAL A 115 -9.51 -5.06 -16.72
CA VAL A 115 -8.81 -4.42 -17.85
C VAL A 115 -8.17 -5.44 -18.79
N ASP A 116 -8.63 -6.69 -18.75
CA ASP A 116 -8.09 -7.77 -19.60
C ASP A 116 -8.29 -7.53 -21.11
N ASP A 117 -9.28 -6.72 -21.49
CA ASP A 117 -9.53 -6.30 -22.86
C ASP A 117 -8.53 -5.22 -23.36
N TYR A 118 -7.66 -4.74 -22.46
CA TYR A 118 -6.69 -3.70 -22.75
C TYR A 118 -5.26 -4.24 -22.80
N SER A 119 -4.45 -3.65 -23.68
CA SER A 119 -2.99 -3.78 -23.59
C SER A 119 -2.47 -2.88 -22.47
N VAL A 120 -2.05 -3.48 -21.35
CA VAL A 120 -1.68 -2.77 -20.14
C VAL A 120 -0.17 -2.62 -20.01
N SER A 121 0.28 -1.42 -19.68
CA SER A 121 1.63 -1.14 -19.19
C SER A 121 1.52 -0.42 -17.85
N TRP A 122 1.68 -1.14 -16.76
CA TRP A 122 1.59 -0.65 -15.39
C TRP A 122 2.98 -0.47 -14.80
N ASN A 123 3.38 0.79 -14.61
CA ASN A 123 4.72 1.14 -14.20
C ASN A 123 4.69 1.65 -12.75
N ILE A 124 5.19 0.87 -11.83
CA ILE A 124 5.26 1.24 -10.40
C ILE A 124 6.57 1.98 -10.14
N VAL A 125 6.46 3.13 -9.49
CA VAL A 125 7.61 3.87 -8.97
C VAL A 125 7.59 3.80 -7.46
N GLU A 126 8.58 3.17 -6.89
CA GLU A 126 8.68 2.92 -5.45
C GLU A 126 10.13 3.07 -4.93
N GLN A 127 10.29 3.03 -3.60
CA GLN A 127 11.59 3.04 -2.96
C GLN A 127 12.46 1.89 -3.49
N ALA A 128 13.75 2.13 -3.59
CA ALA A 128 14.69 1.22 -4.27
C ALA A 128 14.60 -0.23 -3.76
N HIS A 129 14.49 -0.45 -2.45
CA HIS A 129 14.40 -1.78 -1.86
C HIS A 129 13.10 -2.50 -2.25
N VAL A 130 11.96 -1.80 -2.30
CA VAL A 130 10.67 -2.34 -2.73
C VAL A 130 10.69 -2.64 -4.23
N ALA A 131 11.21 -1.70 -5.04
CA ALA A 131 11.30 -1.86 -6.48
C ALA A 131 12.16 -3.07 -6.87
N VAL A 132 13.27 -3.33 -6.16
CA VAL A 132 14.12 -4.52 -6.37
C VAL A 132 13.34 -5.81 -6.10
N VAL A 133 12.58 -5.87 -5.03
CA VAL A 133 11.75 -7.04 -4.71
C VAL A 133 10.65 -7.23 -5.75
N GLY A 134 9.92 -6.17 -6.10
CA GLY A 134 8.88 -6.20 -7.13
C GLY A 134 9.41 -6.70 -8.47
N LYS A 135 10.56 -6.15 -8.89
CA LYS A 135 11.24 -6.55 -10.13
C LYS A 135 11.65 -8.01 -10.16
N SER A 136 12.15 -8.54 -9.05
CA SER A 136 12.62 -9.93 -8.97
C SER A 136 11.51 -10.96 -8.82
N LYS A 137 10.34 -10.59 -8.29
CA LYS A 137 9.30 -11.54 -7.85
C LYS A 137 7.96 -11.40 -8.58
N LEU A 138 7.64 -10.22 -9.12
CA LEU A 138 6.31 -9.89 -9.61
C LEU A 138 6.30 -9.28 -11.01
N GLU A 139 7.45 -8.79 -11.50
CA GLU A 139 7.55 -8.15 -12.83
C GLU A 139 7.16 -9.14 -13.95
N ASN A 140 6.39 -8.62 -14.91
CA ASN A 140 5.98 -9.34 -16.10
C ASN A 140 5.83 -8.35 -17.29
N ASP A 141 5.25 -8.77 -18.39
CA ASP A 141 5.11 -7.93 -19.60
C ASP A 141 4.22 -6.70 -19.35
N GLU A 142 3.28 -6.75 -18.42
CA GLU A 142 2.33 -5.69 -18.11
C GLU A 142 2.69 -4.88 -16.87
N LEU A 143 3.40 -5.47 -15.89
CA LEU A 143 3.75 -4.88 -14.61
C LEU A 143 5.26 -4.70 -14.49
N ARG A 144 5.71 -3.46 -14.27
CA ARG A 144 7.13 -3.11 -14.17
C ARG A 144 7.40 -2.26 -12.94
N PHE A 145 8.63 -2.37 -12.40
CA PHE A 145 9.05 -1.66 -11.19
C PHE A 145 10.26 -0.78 -11.44
N PHE A 146 10.20 0.45 -10.93
CA PHE A 146 11.24 1.47 -11.07
C PHE A 146 11.49 2.14 -9.73
N SER A 147 12.75 2.49 -9.45
CA SER A 147 13.09 3.32 -8.29
C SER A 147 13.08 4.82 -8.60
N ASN A 148 12.97 5.17 -9.88
CA ASN A 148 12.92 6.57 -10.34
C ASN A 148 12.01 6.67 -11.57
N ILE A 149 11.14 7.67 -11.58
CA ILE A 149 10.22 7.95 -12.68
C ILE A 149 10.94 8.20 -14.01
N GLN A 150 12.15 8.74 -13.96
CA GLN A 150 12.97 9.01 -15.15
C GLN A 150 13.42 7.73 -15.88
N ASN A 151 13.36 6.60 -15.21
CA ASN A 151 13.76 5.30 -15.76
C ASN A 151 12.62 4.59 -16.50
N ILE A 152 11.41 5.15 -16.48
CA ILE A 152 10.27 4.57 -17.20
C ILE A 152 10.45 4.83 -18.70
N PRO A 153 10.45 3.77 -19.56
CA PRO A 153 10.53 3.94 -21.00
C PRO A 153 9.29 4.67 -21.54
N ASN A 154 9.50 5.59 -22.48
CA ASN A 154 8.42 6.27 -23.22
C ASN A 154 7.43 7.03 -22.31
N THR A 155 7.94 7.83 -21.39
CA THR A 155 7.11 8.70 -20.53
C THR A 155 6.21 9.67 -21.30
N SER A 156 6.48 9.93 -22.58
CA SER A 156 5.67 10.79 -23.46
C SER A 156 4.27 10.24 -23.75
N ASN A 157 4.03 8.94 -23.54
CA ASN A 157 2.76 8.28 -23.84
C ASN A 157 2.03 7.81 -22.55
N ILE A 158 2.32 8.42 -21.41
CA ILE A 158 1.63 8.10 -20.16
C ILE A 158 0.25 8.74 -20.19
N SER A 159 -0.78 7.92 -20.34
CA SER A 159 -2.17 8.37 -20.35
C SER A 159 -2.74 8.61 -18.96
N THR A 160 -2.16 8.03 -17.92
CA THR A 160 -2.69 8.11 -16.54
C THR A 160 -1.57 8.13 -15.52
N PHE A 161 -1.65 9.08 -14.58
CA PHE A 161 -0.81 9.12 -13.40
C PHE A 161 -1.67 8.75 -12.19
N PHE A 162 -1.37 7.64 -11.55
CA PHE A 162 -2.03 7.18 -10.33
C PHE A 162 -1.09 7.39 -9.14
N ARG A 163 -1.54 8.10 -8.12
CA ARG A 163 -0.84 8.26 -6.86
C ARG A 163 -1.63 7.59 -5.75
N GLN A 164 -1.11 6.53 -5.20
CA GLN A 164 -1.61 5.96 -3.95
C GLN A 164 -1.10 6.83 -2.80
N VAL A 165 -1.99 7.59 -2.17
CA VAL A 165 -1.66 8.32 -0.93
C VAL A 165 -1.76 7.33 0.21
N ARG A 166 -0.63 6.85 0.71
CA ARG A 166 -0.56 6.09 1.96
C ARG A 166 -0.38 7.05 3.12
N PHE A 167 -1.27 6.95 4.09
CA PHE A 167 -1.04 7.60 5.37
C PHE A 167 0.03 6.81 6.12
N ASN A 168 1.13 7.47 6.47
CA ASN A 168 2.21 6.90 7.26
C ASN A 168 1.70 6.60 8.67
N THR A 169 1.27 5.37 8.92
CA THR A 169 1.06 4.91 10.29
C THR A 169 2.38 4.42 10.85
N CYS A 170 3.04 5.25 11.65
CA CYS A 170 4.20 4.84 12.43
C CYS A 170 3.72 3.84 13.50
N LYS A 171 4.09 2.56 13.37
CA LYS A 171 3.86 1.56 14.43
C LYS A 171 4.94 1.74 15.48
N ILE A 172 4.58 2.37 16.58
CA ILE A 172 5.47 2.48 17.73
C ILE A 172 5.44 1.14 18.48
N HIS A 173 6.54 0.41 18.43
CA HIS A 173 6.75 -0.75 19.29
C HIS A 173 7.23 -0.25 20.65
N THR A 174 6.33 -0.12 21.61
CA THR A 174 6.71 0.01 23.01
C THR A 174 7.24 -1.34 23.48
N LYS A 175 8.57 -1.45 23.61
CA LYS A 175 9.16 -2.49 24.46
C LYS A 175 8.88 -2.10 25.89
N PHE A 176 8.09 -2.91 26.60
CA PHE A 176 8.05 -2.96 28.06
C PHE A 176 8.95 -4.08 28.53
#